data_6f301653358afe8e3070e7c96ce4dff9
#
_entry.id   6f301653358afe8e3070e7c96ce4dff9
#
_cell.length_a   1.000
_cell.length_b   1.000
_cell.length_c   1.000
_cell.angle_alpha   90.00
_cell.angle_beta   90.00
_cell.angle_gamma   90.00
#
_symmetry.space_group_name_H-M   'P 1'
#
loop_
_entity.id
_entity.type
_entity.pdbx_description
1 polymer ?
#
loop_
_entity_poly.entity_id
_entity_poly.type
_entity_poly.pdbx_seq_one_letter_code
_entity_poly.pdbx_strand_id
1 'polypeptide(L)'
;MIKFEDKTVFFTSQPIVFNFEVGDVIETPELVIVRLNIPADNQTRQNVFALKKDGKFVWQVESSLKKYPEINVELPYENMTLLEDNKLIVSDFFGRTFDVNVTNGKLLNFKVTR
;
A
#
# COMPACT_ATOMS: atom_id res chain seq x y z
N MET A 1 8.14 -8.46 15.28
CA MET A 1 8.15 -8.15 13.83
C MET A 1 7.22 -9.07 13.06
N ILE A 2 6.39 -8.48 12.22
CA ILE A 2 5.45 -9.23 11.38
C ILE A 2 6.22 -9.89 10.23
N LYS A 3 5.97 -11.17 10.01
CA LYS A 3 6.59 -11.90 8.91
C LYS A 3 5.59 -12.16 7.80
N PHE A 4 6.09 -12.34 6.59
CA PHE A 4 5.24 -12.70 5.47
C PHE A 4 5.98 -13.67 4.56
N GLU A 5 5.17 -14.45 3.83
CA GLU A 5 5.71 -15.42 2.88
C GLU A 5 4.68 -15.61 1.77
N ASP A 6 5.11 -15.43 0.52
CA ASP A 6 4.23 -15.52 -0.65
C ASP A 6 3.02 -14.59 -0.49
N LYS A 7 1.82 -15.15 -0.36
CA LYS A 7 0.58 -14.37 -0.25
C LYS A 7 0.12 -14.19 1.18
N THR A 8 0.88 -14.66 2.15
CA THR A 8 0.45 -14.73 3.54
C THR A 8 1.20 -13.76 4.43
N VAL A 9 0.47 -13.03 5.27
CA VAL A 9 1.05 -12.21 6.34
C VAL A 9 0.62 -12.83 7.66
N PHE A 10 1.59 -12.99 8.56
CA PHE A 10 1.37 -13.65 9.85
C PHE A 10 1.11 -12.61 10.93
N PHE A 11 -0.17 -12.32 11.16
CA PHE A 11 -0.58 -11.39 12.20
C PHE A 11 -0.55 -12.05 13.57
N THR A 12 -0.70 -11.27 14.63
CA THR A 12 -0.58 -11.80 15.99
C THR A 12 -1.62 -12.85 16.32
N SER A 13 -2.84 -12.73 15.80
CA SER A 13 -3.88 -13.69 16.11
C SER A 13 -4.04 -14.77 15.05
N GLN A 14 -3.69 -14.49 13.78
CA GLN A 14 -3.89 -15.47 12.71
C GLN A 14 -3.16 -15.05 11.45
N PRO A 15 -2.82 -16.00 10.58
CA PRO A 15 -2.31 -15.64 9.25
C PRO A 15 -3.46 -15.16 8.35
N ILE A 16 -3.15 -14.24 7.45
CA ILE A 16 -4.13 -13.78 6.45
C ILE A 16 -3.51 -13.99 5.08
N VAL A 17 -4.26 -14.65 4.20
CA VAL A 17 -3.83 -14.92 2.83
C VAL A 17 -4.46 -13.88 1.91
N PHE A 18 -3.63 -13.16 1.18
CA PHE A 18 -4.08 -12.16 0.21
C PHE A 18 -4.25 -12.79 -1.16
N ASN A 19 -4.85 -12.02 -2.09
CA ASN A 19 -5.08 -12.52 -3.44
C ASN A 19 -3.82 -12.53 -4.29
N PHE A 20 -2.81 -11.74 -3.90
CA PHE A 20 -1.58 -11.61 -4.65
C PHE A 20 -0.39 -11.75 -3.72
N GLU A 21 0.78 -11.95 -4.31
CA GLU A 21 2.02 -12.07 -3.56
C GLU A 21 2.32 -10.78 -2.80
N VAL A 22 2.75 -10.93 -1.56
CA VAL A 22 3.10 -9.78 -0.72
C VAL A 22 4.47 -9.27 -1.15
N GLY A 23 4.55 -7.98 -1.48
CA GLY A 23 5.81 -7.37 -1.89
C GLY A 23 6.55 -6.73 -0.74
N ASP A 24 5.85 -5.96 0.09
CA ASP A 24 6.44 -5.24 1.21
C ASP A 24 5.48 -5.23 2.39
N VAL A 25 6.04 -5.20 3.60
CA VAL A 25 5.27 -5.00 4.82
C VAL A 25 6.01 -3.97 5.66
N ILE A 26 5.28 -2.96 6.11
CA ILE A 26 5.80 -1.91 7.00
C ILE A 26 4.97 -1.93 8.26
N GLU A 27 5.63 -1.90 9.42
CA GLU A 27 4.95 -1.83 10.70
C GLU A 27 5.08 -0.43 11.29
N THR A 28 3.97 0.09 11.78
CA THR A 28 3.95 1.26 12.65
C THR A 28 3.58 0.77 14.05
N PRO A 29 3.58 1.64 15.06
CA PRO A 29 3.17 1.16 16.38
C PRO A 29 1.79 0.53 16.43
N GLU A 30 0.88 0.95 15.55
CA GLU A 30 -0.51 0.49 15.59
C GLU A 30 -0.95 -0.29 14.38
N LEU A 31 -0.23 -0.20 13.25
CA LEU A 31 -0.68 -0.77 12.00
C LEU A 31 0.36 -1.65 11.34
N VAL A 32 -0.13 -2.52 10.48
CA VAL A 32 0.69 -3.28 9.54
C VAL A 32 0.23 -2.87 8.14
N ILE A 33 1.16 -2.31 7.37
CA ILE A 33 0.85 -1.81 6.02
C ILE A 33 1.43 -2.79 5.02
N VAL A 34 0.59 -3.30 4.12
CA VAL A 34 0.93 -4.38 3.20
C VAL A 34 0.78 -3.88 1.77
N ARG A 35 1.84 -4.05 0.96
CA ARG A 35 1.78 -3.79 -0.48
C ARG A 35 1.86 -5.12 -1.20
N LEU A 36 0.95 -5.34 -2.14
CA LEU A 36 0.90 -6.56 -2.92
C LEU A 36 1.52 -6.35 -4.30
N ASN A 37 2.20 -7.38 -4.79
CA ASN A 37 2.73 -7.38 -6.16
C ASN A 37 1.60 -7.76 -7.11
N ILE A 38 1.29 -6.87 -8.04
CA ILE A 38 0.18 -7.09 -8.97
C ILE A 38 0.74 -7.53 -10.33
N PRO A 39 0.32 -8.69 -10.84
CA PRO A 39 0.77 -9.13 -12.17
C PRO A 39 0.36 -8.14 -13.26
N ALA A 40 1.17 -8.04 -14.31
CA ALA A 40 0.96 -7.07 -15.38
C ALA A 40 -0.39 -7.23 -16.07
N ASP A 41 -0.94 -8.44 -16.09
CA ASP A 41 -2.21 -8.73 -16.75
C ASP A 41 -3.43 -8.52 -15.85
N ASN A 42 -3.23 -8.04 -14.63
CA ASN A 42 -4.33 -7.85 -13.68
C ASN A 42 -4.74 -6.38 -13.61
N GLN A 43 -6.03 -6.15 -13.33
CA GLN A 43 -6.60 -4.81 -13.30
C GLN A 43 -6.54 -4.14 -11.92
N THR A 44 -6.08 -4.83 -10.90
CA THR A 44 -6.02 -4.27 -9.54
C THR A 44 -4.99 -3.15 -9.49
N ARG A 45 -5.36 -2.02 -8.92
CA ARG A 45 -4.49 -0.84 -8.83
C ARG A 45 -4.26 -0.35 -7.41
N GLN A 46 -5.27 -0.45 -6.52
CA GLN A 46 -5.14 0.01 -5.14
C GLN A 46 -4.58 -1.14 -4.29
N ASN A 47 -3.28 -1.36 -4.42
CA ASN A 47 -2.62 -2.55 -3.89
C ASN A 47 -1.90 -2.35 -2.55
N VAL A 48 -2.29 -1.32 -1.78
CA VAL A 48 -1.73 -1.08 -0.46
C VAL A 48 -2.86 -1.07 0.56
N PHE A 49 -2.68 -1.82 1.64
CA PHE A 49 -3.68 -2.00 2.67
C PHE A 49 -3.07 -1.76 4.05
N ALA A 50 -3.88 -1.29 4.99
CA ALA A 50 -3.46 -1.21 6.38
C ALA A 50 -4.39 -2.06 7.22
N LEU A 51 -3.79 -2.82 8.14
CA LEU A 51 -4.51 -3.68 9.06
C LEU A 51 -3.96 -3.43 10.46
N LYS A 52 -4.74 -3.76 11.46
CA LYS A 52 -4.24 -3.74 12.84
C LYS A 52 -3.34 -4.94 13.06
N LYS A 53 -2.62 -4.96 14.18
CA LYS A 53 -1.69 -6.04 14.50
C LYS A 53 -2.39 -7.40 14.59
N ASP A 54 -3.68 -7.42 14.90
CA ASP A 54 -4.46 -8.64 14.97
C ASP A 54 -5.04 -9.05 13.62
N GLY A 55 -4.77 -8.27 12.55
CA GLY A 55 -5.25 -8.59 11.21
C GLY A 55 -6.55 -7.91 10.82
N LYS A 56 -7.11 -7.07 11.70
CA LYS A 56 -8.38 -6.39 11.37
C LYS A 56 -8.12 -5.30 10.32
N PHE A 57 -8.89 -5.31 9.24
CA PHE A 57 -8.76 -4.34 8.16
C PHE A 57 -9.05 -2.92 8.64
N VAL A 58 -8.24 -1.96 8.20
CA VAL A 58 -8.43 -0.55 8.53
C VAL A 58 -8.71 0.26 7.27
N TRP A 59 -7.82 0.22 6.27
CA TRP A 59 -8.05 0.95 5.03
C TRP A 59 -7.33 0.31 3.85
N GLN A 60 -7.84 0.63 2.66
CA GLN A 60 -7.19 0.36 1.39
C GLN A 60 -6.86 1.72 0.79
N VAL A 61 -5.69 1.84 0.15
CA VAL A 61 -5.23 3.12 -0.39
C VAL A 61 -6.25 3.67 -1.40
N GLU A 62 -6.43 4.99 -1.36
CA GLU A 62 -7.36 5.69 -2.23
C GLU A 62 -6.95 5.57 -3.70
N SER A 63 -7.93 5.58 -4.62
CA SER A 63 -7.64 5.56 -6.04
C SER A 63 -6.95 6.86 -6.46
N SER A 64 -5.77 6.73 -7.06
CA SER A 64 -5.02 7.91 -7.52
C SER A 64 -5.74 8.58 -8.70
N LEU A 65 -6.36 7.80 -9.57
CA LEU A 65 -7.06 8.35 -10.73
C LEU A 65 -8.30 9.15 -10.31
N LYS A 66 -9.03 8.68 -9.30
CA LYS A 66 -10.18 9.42 -8.80
C LYS A 66 -9.77 10.70 -8.12
N LYS A 67 -8.68 10.68 -7.39
CA LYS A 67 -8.18 11.86 -6.67
C LYS A 67 -7.56 12.87 -7.63
N TYR A 68 -6.82 12.39 -8.63
CA TYR A 68 -6.07 13.24 -9.56
C TYR A 68 -6.39 12.81 -11.00
N PRO A 69 -7.58 13.18 -11.52
CA PRO A 69 -7.97 12.73 -12.88
C PRO A 69 -6.98 13.08 -13.97
N GLU A 70 -6.16 14.10 -13.75
CA GLU A 70 -5.17 14.53 -14.74
C GLU A 70 -4.07 13.50 -15.00
N ILE A 71 -3.93 12.48 -14.12
CA ILE A 71 -2.91 11.46 -14.38
C ILE A 71 -3.30 10.49 -15.50
N ASN A 72 -4.58 10.43 -15.85
CA ASN A 72 -5.14 9.63 -16.95
C ASN A 72 -5.07 8.13 -16.79
N VAL A 73 -4.01 7.61 -16.20
CA VAL A 73 -3.79 6.16 -16.03
C VAL A 73 -3.40 5.90 -14.58
N GLU A 74 -4.10 4.95 -13.97
CA GLU A 74 -3.75 4.50 -12.62
C GLU A 74 -2.93 3.22 -12.71
N LEU A 75 -1.83 3.17 -11.98
CA LEU A 75 -0.95 2.01 -11.95
C LEU A 75 -0.84 1.50 -10.51
N PRO A 76 -0.60 0.20 -10.33
CA PRO A 76 -0.34 -0.31 -8.99
C PRO A 76 0.97 0.26 -8.48
N TYR A 77 1.09 0.36 -7.15
CA TYR A 77 2.31 0.88 -6.55
C TYR A 77 3.38 -0.20 -6.53
N GLU A 78 4.60 0.20 -6.87
CA GLU A 78 5.76 -0.70 -6.95
C GLU A 78 6.62 -0.61 -5.69
N ASN A 79 6.53 0.48 -4.96
CA ASN A 79 7.34 0.72 -3.77
C ASN A 79 6.56 1.46 -2.72
N MET A 80 6.94 1.25 -1.46
CA MET A 80 6.44 2.10 -0.39
C MET A 80 7.52 2.31 0.64
N THR A 81 7.52 3.48 1.27
CA THR A 81 8.50 3.87 2.27
C THR A 81 7.82 4.66 3.35
N LEU A 82 8.12 4.34 4.60
CA LEU A 82 7.63 5.11 5.72
C LEU A 82 8.72 6.05 6.19
N LEU A 83 8.47 7.35 6.11
CA LEU A 83 9.36 8.36 6.63
C LEU A 83 8.96 8.66 8.07
N GLU A 84 9.80 9.44 8.77
CA GLU A 84 9.49 9.83 10.13
C GLU A 84 8.15 10.58 10.16
N ASP A 85 7.53 10.61 11.34
CA ASP A 85 6.23 11.26 11.56
C ASP A 85 5.10 10.60 10.79
N ASN A 86 5.23 9.29 10.55
CA ASN A 86 4.15 8.52 9.93
C ASN A 86 3.80 8.98 8.53
N LYS A 87 4.77 9.47 7.80
CA LYS A 87 4.55 9.87 6.42
C LYS A 87 4.84 8.70 5.52
N LEU A 88 3.80 8.14 4.91
CA LEU A 88 3.93 7.01 4.00
C LEU A 88 4.00 7.53 2.58
N ILE A 89 4.99 7.06 1.83
CA ILE A 89 5.15 7.43 0.43
C ILE A 89 5.07 6.17 -0.41
N VAL A 90 4.25 6.21 -1.46
CA VAL A 90 4.14 5.12 -2.42
C VAL A 90 4.50 5.65 -3.80
N SER A 91 5.05 4.79 -4.66
CA SER A 91 5.41 5.20 -6.02
C SER A 91 5.04 4.10 -7.00
N ASP A 92 4.70 4.52 -8.23
CA ASP A 92 4.33 3.59 -9.28
C ASP A 92 5.45 3.49 -10.34
N PHE A 93 5.22 2.66 -11.35
CA PHE A 93 6.21 2.38 -12.40
C PHE A 93 6.59 3.63 -13.20
N PHE A 94 5.69 4.60 -13.31
CA PHE A 94 5.97 5.82 -14.06
C PHE A 94 6.71 6.87 -13.23
N GLY A 95 7.13 6.53 -12.02
CA GLY A 95 7.87 7.46 -11.18
C GLY A 95 6.99 8.49 -10.49
N ARG A 96 5.69 8.27 -10.45
CA ARG A 96 4.79 9.15 -9.72
C ARG A 96 4.79 8.72 -8.26
N THR A 97 4.96 9.67 -7.36
CA THR A 97 4.97 9.40 -5.93
C THR A 97 3.80 10.11 -5.26
N PHE A 98 3.23 9.42 -4.29
CA PHE A 98 2.05 9.92 -3.59
C PHE A 98 2.30 9.85 -2.09
N ASP A 99 1.96 10.94 -1.38
CA ASP A 99 1.96 10.93 0.07
C ASP A 99 0.62 10.34 0.52
N VAL A 100 0.67 9.38 1.44
CA VAL A 100 -0.52 8.67 1.92
C VAL A 100 -0.70 8.98 3.40
N ASN A 101 -1.91 9.34 3.78
CA ASN A 101 -2.25 9.52 5.18
C ASN A 101 -2.34 8.15 5.84
N VAL A 102 -1.44 7.88 6.80
CA VAL A 102 -1.35 6.56 7.44
C VAL A 102 -2.61 6.19 8.22
N THR A 103 -3.35 7.19 8.68
CA THR A 103 -4.55 6.94 9.48
C THR A 103 -5.72 6.43 8.64
N ASN A 104 -5.88 6.91 7.40
CA ASN A 104 -7.07 6.60 6.62
C ASN A 104 -6.79 6.16 5.17
N GLY A 105 -5.53 6.15 4.72
CA GLY A 105 -5.20 5.71 3.37
C GLY A 105 -5.48 6.70 2.27
N LYS A 106 -5.86 7.92 2.61
CA LYS A 106 -6.15 8.93 1.59
C LYS A 106 -4.87 9.56 1.07
N LEU A 107 -4.88 9.92 -0.21
CA LEU A 107 -3.74 10.55 -0.85
C LEU A 107 -3.75 12.03 -0.49
N LEU A 108 -2.59 12.55 -0.09
CA LEU A 108 -2.46 13.95 0.33
C LEU A 108 -1.92 14.83 -0.78
N ASN A 109 -1.00 14.31 -1.57
CA ASN A 109 -0.47 15.02 -2.74
C ASN A 109 0.34 14.05 -3.59
N PHE A 110 0.75 14.49 -4.78
CA PHE A 110 1.63 13.66 -5.60
C PHE A 110 2.58 14.53 -6.40
N LYS A 111 3.66 13.89 -6.88
CA LYS A 111 4.60 14.53 -7.79
C LYS A 111 5.20 13.45 -8.70
N VAL A 112 5.78 13.90 -9.81
CA VAL A 112 6.48 13.02 -10.73
C VAL A 112 7.97 13.18 -10.50
N THR A 113 8.65 12.04 -10.27
CA THR A 113 10.09 12.02 -10.06
C THR A 113 10.76 11.44 -11.30
N ARG A 114 11.79 12.08 -11.77
CA ARG A 114 12.50 11.63 -12.94
C ARG A 114 13.92 11.28 -12.64
#